data_aadeaeebe393774dea5c5bc0650e56c6
#
_entry.id   aadeaeebe393774dea5c5bc0650e56c6
#
_cell.length_a   1.000
_cell.length_b   1.000
_cell.length_c   1.000
_cell.angle_alpha   90.00
_cell.angle_beta   90.00
_cell.angle_gamma   90.00
#
_symmetry.space_group_name_H-M   'P 1'
#
loop_
_entity.id
_entity.type
_entity.pdbx_description
1 polymer ?
#
loop_
_entity_poly.entity_id
_entity_poly.type
_entity_poly.pdbx_seq_one_letter_code
_entity_poly.pdbx_strand_id
1 'polypeptide(L)'
;ILCHNGEELCQVYKPVPKTLDDVLEQYRNSYKNRDANNTFAMTLEGCVVRLCDVISYIGRDLEDAINLGLLNRCDIPEKITQVLGNTNREIVNFIVTDVICMSMNKPYIKMSDKVYNALQELLDFNYKNIYNKASTSKDYEYYKEGMYRIYQSYLKAINDNDQENIIFKIFLNTQDESYLKSTLPKRMVIDFIAGMTDMFFLHQIEIN
;
A
#
# COMPACT_ATOMS: atom_id res chain seq x y z
N ILE A 1 -5.91 13.49 -1.36
CA ILE A 1 -6.28 12.13 -0.92
C ILE A 1 -6.59 11.24 -2.11
N LEU A 2 -7.56 11.57 -2.99
CA LEU A 2 -7.95 10.71 -4.13
C LEU A 2 -6.82 10.43 -5.13
N CYS A 3 -5.82 11.29 -5.21
CA CYS A 3 -4.75 11.23 -6.21
C CYS A 3 -3.39 10.85 -5.60
N HIS A 4 -3.35 10.24 -4.40
CA HIS A 4 -2.07 9.87 -3.79
C HIS A 4 -1.60 8.47 -4.19
N ASN A 5 -2.49 7.63 -4.64
CA ASN A 5 -2.26 6.21 -4.85
C ASN A 5 -1.97 5.87 -6.33
N GLY A 6 -1.30 4.76 -6.58
CA GLY A 6 -1.10 4.20 -7.93
C GLY A 6 0.08 4.80 -8.69
N GLU A 7 1.21 5.04 -8.02
CA GLU A 7 2.30 5.76 -8.64
C GLU A 7 3.54 4.95 -8.94
N GLU A 8 3.96 5.15 -10.17
CA GLU A 8 5.37 5.05 -10.47
C GLU A 8 6.12 6.24 -9.84
N LEU A 9 7.30 5.98 -9.31
CA LEU A 9 8.19 7.03 -8.83
C LEU A 9 8.53 7.98 -9.98
N CYS A 10 8.16 9.24 -9.85
CA CYS A 10 8.49 10.27 -10.81
C CYS A 10 9.58 11.19 -10.28
N GLN A 11 10.46 11.63 -11.15
CA GLN A 11 11.47 12.62 -10.78
C GLN A 11 10.87 14.00 -10.51
N VAL A 12 9.81 14.35 -11.24
CA VAL A 12 9.14 15.65 -11.16
C VAL A 12 7.63 15.45 -11.04
N TYR A 13 7.06 16.00 -10.00
CA TYR A 13 5.62 16.06 -9.78
C TYR A 13 5.13 17.48 -10.02
N LYS A 14 4.20 17.64 -10.95
CA LYS A 14 3.59 18.94 -11.28
C LYS A 14 2.08 18.88 -11.00
N PRO A 15 1.51 19.93 -10.38
CA PRO A 15 0.08 20.01 -10.24
C PRO A 15 -0.58 20.14 -11.62
N VAL A 16 -1.67 19.42 -11.80
CA VAL A 16 -2.50 19.48 -13.01
C VAL A 16 -3.82 20.15 -12.63
N PRO A 17 -4.07 21.39 -13.09
CA PRO A 17 -5.33 22.07 -12.81
C PRO A 17 -6.52 21.24 -13.33
N LYS A 18 -7.55 21.07 -12.51
CA LYS A 18 -8.76 20.30 -12.79
C LYS A 18 -9.96 20.96 -12.16
N THR A 19 -11.11 20.77 -12.77
CA THR A 19 -12.38 21.06 -12.15
C THR A 19 -12.79 19.95 -11.17
N LEU A 20 -13.78 20.18 -10.34
CA LEU A 20 -14.34 19.15 -9.47
C LEU A 20 -14.91 17.99 -10.30
N ASP A 21 -15.54 18.28 -11.43
CA ASP A 21 -16.11 17.28 -12.33
C ASP A 21 -15.02 16.38 -12.93
N ASP A 22 -13.87 16.94 -13.33
CA ASP A 22 -12.72 16.17 -13.82
C ASP A 22 -12.22 15.20 -12.74
N VAL A 23 -12.14 15.64 -11.48
CA VAL A 23 -11.73 14.79 -10.36
C VAL A 23 -12.71 13.65 -10.12
N LEU A 24 -14.02 13.97 -10.14
CA LEU A 24 -15.06 12.96 -9.95
C LEU A 24 -15.08 11.94 -11.10
N GLU A 25 -14.87 12.42 -12.34
CA GLU A 25 -14.78 11.55 -13.51
C GLU A 25 -13.55 10.64 -13.43
N GLN A 26 -12.39 11.16 -13.08
CA GLN A 26 -11.17 10.35 -12.85
C GLN A 26 -11.39 9.30 -11.77
N TYR A 27 -11.99 9.68 -10.64
CA TYR A 27 -12.33 8.74 -9.57
C TYR A 27 -13.24 7.60 -10.08
N ARG A 28 -14.32 7.95 -10.80
CA ARG A 28 -15.23 6.97 -11.36
C ARG A 28 -14.54 6.03 -12.36
N ASN A 29 -13.66 6.58 -13.21
CA ASN A 29 -12.92 5.81 -14.21
C ASN A 29 -11.88 4.89 -13.54
N SER A 30 -11.14 5.37 -12.56
CA SER A 30 -10.19 4.55 -11.79
C SER A 30 -10.88 3.41 -11.06
N TYR A 31 -12.06 3.66 -10.47
CA TYR A 31 -12.86 2.64 -9.82
C TYR A 31 -13.38 1.57 -10.79
N LYS A 32 -13.90 2.00 -11.97
CA LYS A 32 -14.41 1.07 -13.00
C LYS A 32 -13.32 0.23 -13.63
N ASN A 33 -12.19 0.84 -13.95
CA ASN A 33 -11.09 0.22 -14.69
C ASN A 33 -10.07 -0.46 -13.77
N ARG A 34 -10.19 -0.29 -12.43
CA ARG A 34 -9.21 -0.70 -11.43
C ARG A 34 -7.80 -0.18 -11.75
N ASP A 35 -7.73 1.00 -12.34
CA ASP A 35 -6.50 1.66 -12.75
C ASP A 35 -6.44 3.04 -12.09
N ALA A 36 -5.51 3.19 -11.14
CA ALA A 36 -5.25 4.44 -10.44
C ALA A 36 -4.07 5.22 -11.07
N ASN A 37 -3.41 4.68 -12.09
CA ASN A 37 -2.16 5.22 -12.63
C ASN A 37 -2.32 6.58 -13.31
N ASN A 38 -3.54 6.96 -13.69
CA ASN A 38 -3.84 8.22 -14.38
C ASN A 38 -4.40 9.32 -13.46
N THR A 39 -4.24 9.18 -12.15
CA THR A 39 -4.68 10.21 -11.20
C THR A 39 -3.52 11.17 -10.91
N PHE A 40 -3.69 12.46 -11.22
CA PHE A 40 -2.68 13.49 -11.00
C PHE A 40 -3.12 14.46 -9.89
N ALA A 41 -2.18 14.91 -9.06
CA ALA A 41 -2.46 15.91 -8.04
C ALA A 41 -2.82 17.27 -8.66
N MET A 42 -3.77 17.97 -8.04
CA MET A 42 -4.21 19.30 -8.48
C MET A 42 -3.37 20.43 -7.91
N THR A 43 -2.72 20.20 -6.78
CA THR A 43 -1.97 21.20 -6.02
C THR A 43 -0.55 20.73 -5.71
N LEU A 44 0.31 21.65 -5.32
CA LEU A 44 1.68 21.31 -4.88
C LEU A 44 1.65 20.44 -3.62
N GLU A 45 0.72 20.68 -2.70
CA GLU A 45 0.55 19.86 -1.51
C GLU A 45 0.17 18.41 -1.89
N GLY A 46 -0.69 18.26 -2.88
CA GLY A 46 -1.02 16.94 -3.43
C GLY A 46 0.20 16.25 -4.04
N CYS A 47 1.07 16.97 -4.73
CA CYS A 47 2.34 16.45 -5.24
C CYS A 47 3.29 16.02 -4.11
N VAL A 48 3.35 16.79 -3.02
CA VAL A 48 4.12 16.42 -1.81
C VAL A 48 3.59 15.13 -1.21
N VAL A 49 2.27 15.01 -1.03
CA VAL A 49 1.64 13.79 -0.47
C VAL A 49 1.99 12.56 -1.30
N ARG A 50 1.91 12.66 -2.63
CA ARG A 50 2.28 11.57 -3.54
C ARG A 50 3.72 11.11 -3.35
N LEU A 51 4.66 12.03 -3.34
CA LEU A 51 6.07 11.72 -3.12
C LEU A 51 6.32 11.14 -1.73
N CYS A 52 5.71 11.72 -0.69
CA CYS A 52 5.85 11.25 0.69
C CYS A 52 5.31 9.84 0.89
N ASP A 53 4.27 9.45 0.16
CA ASP A 53 3.74 8.10 0.19
C ASP A 53 4.82 7.08 -0.21
N VAL A 54 5.50 7.31 -1.33
CA VAL A 54 6.61 6.44 -1.79
C VAL A 54 7.77 6.44 -0.79
N ILE A 55 8.18 7.61 -0.28
CA ILE A 55 9.33 7.74 0.63
C ILE A 55 9.05 7.03 1.96
N SER A 56 7.80 7.04 2.42
CA SER A 56 7.42 6.55 3.74
C SER A 56 7.65 5.05 3.94
N TYR A 57 7.49 4.24 2.90
CA TYR A 57 7.64 2.78 3.02
C TYR A 57 8.99 2.25 2.55
N ILE A 58 9.66 2.92 1.61
CA ILE A 58 10.82 2.33 0.92
C ILE A 58 11.99 2.01 1.85
N GLY A 59 12.32 2.93 2.75
CA GLY A 59 13.37 2.72 3.75
C GLY A 59 12.86 1.90 4.94
N ARG A 60 11.57 1.95 5.23
CA ARG A 60 10.94 1.17 6.29
C ARG A 60 10.93 -0.32 5.95
N ASP A 61 10.52 -0.67 4.75
CA ASP A 61 10.50 -2.06 4.29
C ASP A 61 11.90 -2.68 4.28
N LEU A 62 12.92 -1.87 3.98
CA LEU A 62 14.32 -2.29 4.07
C LEU A 62 14.73 -2.63 5.53
N GLU A 63 14.39 -1.78 6.49
CA GLU A 63 14.65 -2.04 7.92
C GLU A 63 13.90 -3.27 8.42
N ASP A 64 12.63 -3.41 8.04
CA ASP A 64 11.81 -4.54 8.44
C ASP A 64 12.37 -5.85 7.85
N ALA A 65 12.83 -5.85 6.59
CA ALA A 65 13.49 -7.01 5.99
C ALA A 65 14.81 -7.39 6.69
N ILE A 66 15.58 -6.40 7.13
CA ILE A 66 16.81 -6.64 7.91
C ILE A 66 16.46 -7.21 9.29
N ASN A 67 15.48 -6.65 9.98
CA ASN A 67 15.02 -7.12 11.29
C ASN A 67 14.49 -8.55 11.25
N LEU A 68 13.83 -8.93 10.13
CA LEU A 68 13.35 -10.29 9.89
C LEU A 68 14.45 -11.26 9.42
N GLY A 69 15.67 -10.79 9.22
CA GLY A 69 16.79 -11.63 8.74
C GLY A 69 16.69 -12.03 7.26
N LEU A 70 15.84 -11.37 6.48
CA LEU A 70 15.71 -11.60 5.04
C LEU A 70 16.87 -11.00 4.25
N LEU A 71 17.49 -9.94 4.79
CA LEU A 71 18.61 -9.20 4.23
C LEU A 71 19.62 -8.85 5.32
N ASN A 72 20.88 -8.66 4.93
CA ASN A 72 21.86 -7.99 5.76
C ASN A 72 22.08 -6.55 5.25
N ARG A 73 22.43 -5.64 6.13
CA ARG A 73 22.69 -4.24 5.75
C ARG A 73 23.80 -4.09 4.71
N CYS A 74 24.79 -4.99 4.73
CA CYS A 74 25.87 -5.03 3.73
C CYS A 74 25.44 -5.52 2.34
N ASP A 75 24.22 -6.09 2.20
CA ASP A 75 23.68 -6.51 0.91
C ASP A 75 23.18 -5.33 0.07
N ILE A 76 23.00 -4.16 0.71
CA ILE A 76 22.55 -2.94 0.02
C ILE A 76 23.69 -2.45 -0.88
N PRO A 77 23.45 -2.26 -2.20
CA PRO A 77 24.49 -1.81 -3.13
C PRO A 77 25.15 -0.49 -2.69
N GLU A 78 26.47 -0.44 -2.76
CA GLU A 78 27.26 0.71 -2.30
C GLU A 78 26.86 2.01 -3.03
N LYS A 79 26.52 1.93 -4.31
CA LYS A 79 26.03 3.07 -5.11
C LYS A 79 24.76 3.72 -4.56
N ILE A 80 23.91 2.95 -3.86
CA ILE A 80 22.72 3.45 -3.17
C ILE A 80 23.13 4.10 -1.86
N THR A 81 23.95 3.38 -1.06
CA THR A 81 24.33 3.84 0.29
C THR A 81 25.19 5.10 0.26
N GLN A 82 26.00 5.30 -0.78
CA GLN A 82 26.79 6.53 -0.95
C GLN A 82 25.94 7.77 -1.23
N VAL A 83 24.71 7.60 -1.71
CA VAL A 83 23.79 8.71 -2.03
C VAL A 83 22.75 8.92 -0.97
N LEU A 84 22.09 7.82 -0.55
CA LEU A 84 20.92 7.86 0.35
C LEU A 84 21.24 7.48 1.79
N GLY A 85 22.44 6.93 2.07
CA GLY A 85 22.72 6.27 3.33
C GLY A 85 22.21 4.82 3.37
N ASN A 86 22.30 4.17 4.52
CA ASN A 86 21.94 2.76 4.66
C ASN A 86 20.94 2.49 5.80
N THR A 87 20.37 3.53 6.39
CA THR A 87 19.32 3.46 7.40
C THR A 87 18.07 4.21 6.91
N ASN A 88 16.89 3.80 7.37
CA ASN A 88 15.65 4.51 7.02
C ASN A 88 15.73 6.00 7.34
N ARG A 89 16.35 6.35 8.50
CA ARG A 89 16.53 7.75 8.90
C ARG A 89 17.38 8.54 7.91
N GLU A 90 18.49 7.98 7.44
CA GLU A 90 19.37 8.62 6.47
C GLU A 90 18.67 8.77 5.12
N ILE A 91 18.06 7.69 4.62
CA ILE A 91 17.33 7.66 3.34
C ILE A 91 16.27 8.77 3.31
N VAL A 92 15.39 8.81 4.30
CA VAL A 92 14.34 9.84 4.40
C VAL A 92 14.93 11.24 4.49
N ASN A 93 15.96 11.44 5.34
CA ASN A 93 16.60 12.74 5.50
C ASN A 93 17.24 13.26 4.21
N PHE A 94 17.97 12.42 3.49
CA PHE A 94 18.61 12.82 2.22
C PHE A 94 17.59 13.14 1.14
N ILE A 95 16.56 12.31 0.98
CA ILE A 95 15.51 12.56 -0.02
C ILE A 95 14.74 13.85 0.31
N VAL A 96 14.29 14.02 1.55
CA VAL A 96 13.52 15.21 1.96
C VAL A 96 14.35 16.49 1.78
N THR A 97 15.62 16.46 2.18
CA THR A 97 16.53 17.61 2.03
C THR A 97 16.73 17.98 0.56
N ASP A 98 16.98 16.98 -0.29
CA ASP A 98 17.15 17.18 -1.74
C ASP A 98 15.87 17.76 -2.37
N VAL A 99 14.70 17.18 -2.05
CA VAL A 99 13.40 17.66 -2.55
C VAL A 99 13.14 19.11 -2.16
N ILE A 100 13.42 19.49 -0.90
CA ILE A 100 13.28 20.89 -0.46
C ILE A 100 14.20 21.80 -1.28
N CYS A 101 15.48 21.43 -1.41
CA CYS A 101 16.44 22.24 -2.17
C CYS A 101 16.06 22.40 -3.65
N MET A 102 15.54 21.35 -4.25
CA MET A 102 15.21 21.32 -5.68
C MET A 102 13.87 21.98 -6.00
N SER A 103 12.95 22.08 -4.99
CA SER A 103 11.56 22.50 -5.18
C SER A 103 11.25 23.88 -4.61
N MET A 104 12.09 24.43 -3.73
CA MET A 104 11.81 25.70 -3.05
C MET A 104 11.57 26.83 -4.07
N ASN A 105 10.44 27.53 -3.91
CA ASN A 105 9.99 28.60 -4.80
C ASN A 105 9.79 28.18 -6.27
N LYS A 106 9.50 26.89 -6.51
CA LYS A 106 9.20 26.36 -7.85
C LYS A 106 7.76 25.89 -7.95
N PRO A 107 7.13 25.93 -9.15
CA PRO A 107 5.79 25.44 -9.37
C PRO A 107 5.75 23.89 -9.57
N TYR A 108 6.63 23.16 -8.92
CA TYR A 108 6.74 21.70 -8.99
C TYR A 108 7.47 21.15 -7.76
N ILE A 109 7.32 19.88 -7.52
CA ILE A 109 8.12 19.08 -6.57
C ILE A 109 9.07 18.22 -7.39
N LYS A 110 10.37 18.28 -7.08
CA LYS A 110 11.39 17.61 -7.88
C LYS A 110 12.50 17.03 -7.00
N MET A 111 13.06 15.89 -7.42
CA MET A 111 14.33 15.35 -6.93
C MET A 111 15.47 15.66 -7.91
N SER A 112 16.69 15.78 -7.41
CA SER A 112 17.88 15.80 -8.27
C SER A 112 18.04 14.47 -9.01
N ASP A 113 18.74 14.47 -10.14
CA ASP A 113 18.99 13.25 -10.92
C ASP A 113 19.70 12.18 -10.07
N LYS A 114 20.63 12.62 -9.22
CA LYS A 114 21.41 11.74 -8.35
C LYS A 114 20.51 11.00 -7.34
N VAL A 115 19.63 11.72 -6.65
CA VAL A 115 18.72 11.15 -5.65
C VAL A 115 17.65 10.30 -6.31
N TYR A 116 17.08 10.77 -7.41
CA TYR A 116 16.07 10.02 -8.17
C TYR A 116 16.59 8.67 -8.65
N ASN A 117 17.78 8.64 -9.28
CA ASN A 117 18.36 7.39 -9.77
C ASN A 117 18.68 6.42 -8.61
N ALA A 118 19.24 6.93 -7.51
CA ALA A 118 19.53 6.09 -6.35
C ALA A 118 18.25 5.53 -5.69
N LEU A 119 17.16 6.32 -5.69
CA LEU A 119 15.87 5.89 -5.17
C LEU A 119 15.20 4.84 -6.08
N GLN A 120 15.30 4.98 -7.40
CA GLN A 120 14.85 3.95 -8.33
C GLN A 120 15.60 2.63 -8.13
N GLU A 121 16.93 2.71 -8.00
CA GLU A 121 17.73 1.51 -7.73
C GLU A 121 17.40 0.86 -6.40
N LEU A 122 17.07 1.65 -5.37
CA LEU A 122 16.61 1.12 -4.08
C LEU A 122 15.23 0.44 -4.20
N LEU A 123 14.31 1.01 -4.95
CA LEU A 123 13.02 0.38 -5.27
C LEU A 123 13.22 -0.97 -5.96
N ASP A 124 14.02 -1.00 -7.03
CA ASP A 124 14.32 -2.23 -7.76
C ASP A 124 14.99 -3.28 -6.88
N PHE A 125 15.88 -2.85 -5.98
CA PHE A 125 16.51 -3.70 -4.99
C PHE A 125 15.48 -4.31 -4.02
N ASN A 126 14.56 -3.49 -3.49
CA ASN A 126 13.49 -3.95 -2.61
C ASN A 126 12.54 -4.93 -3.34
N TYR A 127 12.14 -4.62 -4.57
CA TYR A 127 11.32 -5.53 -5.37
C TYR A 127 11.98 -6.90 -5.53
N LYS A 128 13.24 -6.92 -5.92
CA LYS A 128 13.97 -8.17 -6.16
C LYS A 128 14.24 -8.97 -4.90
N ASN A 129 14.60 -8.29 -3.81
CA ASN A 129 15.14 -8.97 -2.62
C ASN A 129 14.14 -9.10 -1.47
N ILE A 130 13.08 -8.31 -1.46
CA ILE A 130 12.04 -8.32 -0.42
C ILE A 130 10.74 -8.86 -1.00
N TYR A 131 10.08 -8.11 -1.89
CA TYR A 131 8.71 -8.41 -2.29
C TYR A 131 8.59 -9.71 -3.10
N ASN A 132 9.50 -9.92 -4.07
CA ASN A 132 9.48 -11.17 -4.86
C ASN A 132 9.82 -12.40 -4.01
N LYS A 133 10.69 -12.28 -2.99
CA LYS A 133 10.99 -13.38 -2.08
C LYS A 133 9.83 -13.66 -1.13
N ALA A 134 9.20 -12.62 -0.61
CA ALA A 134 8.04 -12.77 0.26
C ALA A 134 6.88 -13.49 -0.43
N SER A 135 6.59 -13.13 -1.69
CA SER A 135 5.50 -13.73 -2.46
C SER A 135 5.71 -15.21 -2.85
N THR A 136 6.92 -15.74 -2.71
CA THR A 136 7.27 -17.14 -3.01
C THR A 136 7.57 -17.96 -1.77
N SER A 137 7.39 -17.40 -0.57
CA SER A 137 7.64 -18.09 0.70
C SER A 137 6.59 -19.17 0.96
N LYS A 138 6.95 -20.20 1.76
CA LYS A 138 5.98 -21.20 2.25
C LYS A 138 4.89 -20.54 3.11
N ASP A 139 5.24 -19.49 3.82
CA ASP A 139 4.30 -18.71 4.65
C ASP A 139 3.24 -18.04 3.80
N TYR A 140 3.61 -17.54 2.61
CA TYR A 140 2.65 -16.95 1.67
C TYR A 140 1.57 -17.95 1.25
N GLU A 141 1.95 -19.18 0.87
CA GLU A 141 0.96 -20.21 0.50
C GLU A 141 0.11 -20.62 1.71
N TYR A 142 0.68 -20.74 2.91
CA TYR A 142 -0.08 -20.97 4.14
C TYR A 142 -1.15 -19.92 4.39
N TYR A 143 -0.79 -18.63 4.30
CA TYR A 143 -1.75 -17.53 4.48
C TYR A 143 -2.78 -17.47 3.36
N LYS A 144 -2.37 -17.70 2.13
CA LYS A 144 -3.28 -17.74 0.98
C LYS A 144 -4.32 -18.86 1.08
N GLU A 145 -3.90 -20.06 1.44
CA GLU A 145 -4.81 -21.19 1.68
C GLU A 145 -5.71 -20.93 2.89
N GLY A 146 -5.15 -20.37 3.97
CA GLY A 146 -5.89 -19.96 5.15
C GLY A 146 -6.97 -18.93 4.81
N MET A 147 -6.61 -17.88 4.07
CA MET A 147 -7.54 -16.86 3.57
C MET A 147 -8.71 -17.49 2.80
N TYR A 148 -8.41 -18.41 1.89
CA TYR A 148 -9.43 -19.09 1.10
C TYR A 148 -10.36 -19.94 1.97
N ARG A 149 -9.83 -20.69 2.94
CA ARG A 149 -10.63 -21.51 3.86
C ARG A 149 -11.58 -20.66 4.69
N ILE A 150 -11.09 -19.62 5.35
CA ILE A 150 -11.95 -18.75 6.16
C ILE A 150 -13.00 -18.03 5.31
N TYR A 151 -12.63 -17.62 4.08
CA TYR A 151 -13.59 -17.03 3.15
C TYR A 151 -14.74 -17.98 2.83
N GLN A 152 -14.44 -19.24 2.52
CA GLN A 152 -15.48 -20.24 2.24
C GLN A 152 -16.32 -20.56 3.47
N SER A 153 -15.69 -20.68 4.65
CA SER A 153 -16.39 -20.92 5.93
C SER A 153 -17.39 -19.81 6.23
N TYR A 154 -17.00 -18.54 6.16
CA TYR A 154 -17.89 -17.42 6.43
C TYR A 154 -18.96 -17.23 5.36
N LEU A 155 -18.63 -17.47 4.09
CA LEU A 155 -19.63 -17.42 3.05
C LEU A 155 -20.72 -18.48 3.24
N LYS A 156 -20.34 -19.68 3.65
CA LYS A 156 -21.27 -20.73 4.00
C LYS A 156 -22.13 -20.32 5.20
N ALA A 157 -21.51 -19.80 6.26
CA ALA A 157 -22.25 -19.34 7.45
C ALA A 157 -23.31 -18.28 7.12
N ILE A 158 -23.00 -17.32 6.22
CA ILE A 158 -23.99 -16.32 5.76
C ILE A 158 -25.12 -16.99 4.97
N ASN A 159 -24.80 -17.88 4.03
CA ASN A 159 -25.79 -18.54 3.20
C ASN A 159 -26.72 -19.45 4.02
N ASP A 160 -26.18 -20.11 5.05
CA ASP A 160 -26.92 -21.00 5.96
C ASP A 160 -27.63 -20.22 7.09
N ASN A 161 -27.43 -18.89 7.14
CA ASN A 161 -27.94 -17.99 8.20
C ASN A 161 -27.54 -18.46 9.62
N ASP A 162 -26.31 -18.91 9.78
CA ASP A 162 -25.76 -19.41 11.06
C ASP A 162 -25.43 -18.23 12.01
N GLN A 163 -26.43 -17.85 12.85
CA GLN A 163 -26.33 -16.74 13.78
C GLN A 163 -25.30 -16.99 14.91
N GLU A 164 -24.89 -18.24 15.14
CA GLU A 164 -23.87 -18.57 16.12
C GLU A 164 -22.44 -18.34 15.60
N ASN A 165 -22.26 -18.20 14.29
CA ASN A 165 -20.98 -17.93 13.69
C ASN A 165 -20.45 -16.54 14.07
N ILE A 166 -19.13 -16.43 14.20
CA ILE A 166 -18.45 -15.22 14.64
C ILE A 166 -18.69 -14.02 13.70
N ILE A 167 -18.87 -14.26 12.39
CA ILE A 167 -19.16 -13.19 11.43
C ILE A 167 -20.47 -12.46 11.76
N PHE A 168 -21.48 -13.18 12.24
CA PHE A 168 -22.72 -12.56 12.71
C PHE A 168 -22.50 -11.82 14.03
N LYS A 169 -21.85 -12.45 15.00
CA LYS A 169 -21.71 -11.94 16.36
C LYS A 169 -20.93 -10.63 16.44
N ILE A 170 -19.85 -10.50 15.67
CA ILE A 170 -18.95 -9.34 15.80
C ILE A 170 -18.97 -8.39 14.60
N PHE A 171 -19.60 -8.77 13.49
CA PHE A 171 -19.63 -7.93 12.30
C PHE A 171 -21.05 -7.67 11.79
N LEU A 172 -21.77 -8.68 11.31
CA LEU A 172 -23.06 -8.44 10.64
C LEU A 172 -24.12 -7.83 11.59
N ASN A 173 -24.19 -8.25 12.85
CA ASN A 173 -25.12 -7.69 13.82
C ASN A 173 -24.80 -6.24 14.23
N THR A 174 -23.66 -5.70 13.83
CA THR A 174 -23.26 -4.29 14.05
C THR A 174 -23.47 -3.40 12.84
N GLN A 175 -23.86 -3.98 11.69
CA GLN A 175 -24.04 -3.23 10.44
C GLN A 175 -25.45 -2.62 10.34
N ASP A 176 -25.51 -1.52 9.58
CA ASP A 176 -26.79 -0.87 9.26
C ASP A 176 -27.66 -1.74 8.35
N GLU A 177 -28.97 -1.60 8.47
CA GLU A 177 -29.91 -2.30 7.60
C GLU A 177 -29.68 -2.00 6.10
N SER A 178 -29.27 -0.80 5.77
CA SER A 178 -28.96 -0.41 4.39
C SER A 178 -27.79 -1.22 3.83
N TYR A 179 -26.72 -1.44 4.62
CA TYR A 179 -25.60 -2.28 4.24
C TYR A 179 -26.03 -3.72 4.04
N LEU A 180 -26.77 -4.28 5.00
CA LEU A 180 -27.23 -5.68 4.95
C LEU A 180 -28.14 -5.96 3.75
N LYS A 181 -28.99 -4.98 3.34
CA LYS A 181 -29.90 -5.11 2.20
C LYS A 181 -29.24 -4.90 0.85
N SER A 182 -28.19 -4.08 0.78
CA SER A 182 -27.54 -3.67 -0.49
C SER A 182 -26.24 -4.43 -0.82
N THR A 183 -25.66 -5.12 0.17
CA THR A 183 -24.35 -5.74 0.01
C THR A 183 -24.48 -7.25 -0.24
N LEU A 184 -23.77 -7.74 -1.24
CA LEU A 184 -23.76 -9.18 -1.54
C LEU A 184 -23.03 -9.97 -0.45
N PRO A 185 -23.44 -11.22 -0.12
CA PRO A 185 -22.77 -12.06 0.87
C PRO A 185 -21.27 -12.19 0.67
N LYS A 186 -20.83 -12.37 -0.57
CA LYS A 186 -19.38 -12.42 -0.92
C LYS A 186 -18.64 -11.15 -0.51
N ARG A 187 -19.25 -9.99 -0.66
CA ARG A 187 -18.66 -8.71 -0.29
C ARG A 187 -18.63 -8.54 1.23
N MET A 188 -19.69 -8.94 1.92
CA MET A 188 -19.74 -8.91 3.39
C MET A 188 -18.58 -9.72 4.01
N VAL A 189 -18.30 -10.92 3.47
CA VAL A 189 -17.16 -11.73 3.91
C VAL A 189 -15.82 -11.01 3.67
N ILE A 190 -15.64 -10.40 2.50
CA ILE A 190 -14.42 -9.64 2.20
C ILE A 190 -14.24 -8.48 3.17
N ASP A 191 -15.30 -7.71 3.43
CA ASP A 191 -15.26 -6.58 4.36
C ASP A 191 -14.95 -7.05 5.79
N PHE A 192 -15.48 -8.18 6.21
CA PHE A 192 -15.17 -8.78 7.51
C PHE A 192 -13.70 -9.19 7.62
N ILE A 193 -13.18 -9.92 6.62
CA ILE A 193 -11.77 -10.36 6.61
C ILE A 193 -10.82 -9.15 6.54
N ALA A 194 -11.13 -8.15 5.73
CA ALA A 194 -10.33 -6.94 5.60
C ALA A 194 -10.26 -6.10 6.89
N GLY A 195 -11.25 -6.25 7.79
CA GLY A 195 -11.26 -5.61 9.10
C GLY A 195 -10.53 -6.38 10.20
N MET A 196 -9.98 -7.57 9.92
CA MET A 196 -9.27 -8.36 10.91
C MET A 196 -7.89 -7.77 11.22
N THR A 197 -7.46 -7.89 12.48
CA THR A 197 -6.05 -7.75 12.82
C THR A 197 -5.30 -9.03 12.44
N ASP A 198 -3.97 -8.96 12.27
CA ASP A 198 -3.13 -10.12 11.94
C ASP A 198 -3.32 -11.26 12.96
N MET A 199 -3.35 -10.93 14.25
CA MET A 199 -3.54 -11.92 15.32
C MET A 199 -4.90 -12.58 15.25
N PHE A 200 -5.96 -11.82 14.95
CA PHE A 200 -7.31 -12.38 14.82
C PHE A 200 -7.42 -13.25 13.56
N PHE A 201 -6.83 -12.80 12.44
CA PHE A 201 -6.77 -13.59 11.22
C PHE A 201 -6.06 -14.93 11.42
N LEU A 202 -4.87 -14.93 12.05
CA LEU A 202 -4.14 -16.15 12.38
C LEU A 202 -4.96 -17.11 13.23
N HIS A 203 -5.61 -16.60 14.28
CA HIS A 203 -6.49 -17.43 15.11
C HIS A 203 -7.65 -18.02 14.29
N GLN A 204 -8.24 -17.25 13.37
CA GLN A 204 -9.32 -17.74 12.52
C GLN A 204 -8.84 -18.83 11.53
N ILE A 205 -7.60 -18.75 11.01
CA ILE A 205 -7.03 -19.81 10.18
C ILE A 205 -6.86 -21.12 10.95
N GLU A 206 -6.49 -21.03 12.23
CA GLU A 206 -6.26 -22.22 13.07
C GLU A 206 -7.53 -22.99 13.40
N ILE A 207 -8.66 -22.30 13.54
CA ILE A 207 -9.94 -22.89 13.99
C ILE A 207 -10.91 -23.20 12.84
N ASN A 208 -10.66 -22.78 11.61
CA ASN A 208 -11.42 -23.03 10.41
C ASN A 208 -10.62 -23.89 9.40
#